data_6518bce01ade315d954f4c845d185526
#
_entry.id   6518bce01ade315d954f4c845d185526
#
_cell.length_a   1.000
_cell.length_b   1.000
_cell.length_c   1.000
_cell.angle_alpha   90.00
_cell.angle_beta   90.00
_cell.angle_gamma   90.00
#
_symmetry.space_group_name_H-M   'P 1'
#
loop_
_entity.id
_entity.type
_entity.pdbx_description
1 polymer ?
#
loop_
_entity_poly.entity_id
_entity_poly.type
_entity_poly.pdbx_seq_one_letter_code
_entity_poly.pdbx_strand_id
1 'polypeptide(L)'
;GRVNMDVESGICQGNGDSGPSEFGVKIPERMLKREQDRLEDVERKKEVKKSQSVTEEKSGFFTATFGSERAAIEKLLAGCSGATDRVLATKTLEEVTTKTQQLQKFLNDSMVFLPQYELRQAQVALQKLQSSLAEKRDEILPKKKFAFRSRAANTPKVDPPVADPATPVTPKDSGRTKVDGAISPPEQCGFSHFESQVLTKTGEEIKQQDVLLTHLTNCKVRLLGSPSTIHIKHVQNCEIFSGPVSSSVFVDHCTGSTLSFPCQQLRTHHTTDTQVYLHVTSRAIIEDCQGVCFAPFAWSYPGLDQDFKVSGLDRERNNWNQVDDFNWLAIGTQSPNWCVIPEAERRTEWDS
;
A
#
# COMPACT_ATOMS: atom_id res chain seq x y z
N GLY A 1 -54.86 -45.43 -27.88
CA GLY A 1 -55.58 -45.49 -29.13
C GLY A 1 -54.91 -44.52 -30.10
N ARG A 2 -54.37 -45.05 -31.16
CA ARG A 2 -53.92 -44.37 -32.39
C ARG A 2 -55.05 -43.63 -33.03
N VAL A 3 -54.79 -42.53 -33.76
CA VAL A 3 -55.14 -42.38 -35.20
C VAL A 3 -54.41 -41.15 -35.76
N ASN A 4 -53.61 -41.43 -36.81
CA ASN A 4 -53.11 -40.50 -37.81
C ASN A 4 -54.25 -39.99 -38.70
N MET A 5 -54.12 -38.80 -39.23
CA MET A 5 -54.64 -38.49 -40.58
C MET A 5 -53.90 -37.32 -41.18
N ASP A 6 -53.10 -37.63 -42.21
CA ASP A 6 -52.70 -36.76 -43.30
C ASP A 6 -53.86 -36.34 -44.12
N VAL A 7 -53.80 -35.18 -44.82
CA VAL A 7 -54.39 -34.92 -46.17
C VAL A 7 -53.99 -33.46 -46.55
N GLU A 8 -53.07 -33.30 -47.45
CA GLU A 8 -53.11 -32.93 -48.89
C GLU A 8 -53.39 -31.45 -49.24
N SER A 9 -52.39 -30.92 -49.82
CA SER A 9 -52.25 -30.02 -50.95
C SER A 9 -53.43 -29.33 -51.56
N GLY A 10 -53.27 -28.03 -51.76
CA GLY A 10 -54.10 -27.19 -52.68
C GLY A 10 -53.23 -26.06 -53.25
N ILE A 11 -52.78 -26.27 -54.46
CA ILE A 11 -52.13 -25.29 -55.32
C ILE A 11 -53.16 -24.32 -55.84
N CYS A 12 -52.92 -23.00 -55.70
CA CYS A 12 -53.51 -21.98 -56.58
C CYS A 12 -52.44 -20.95 -56.92
N GLN A 13 -52.05 -20.97 -58.18
CA GLN A 13 -51.26 -19.91 -58.86
C GLN A 13 -52.11 -18.66 -58.99
N GLY A 14 -51.58 -17.51 -58.67
CA GLY A 14 -52.04 -16.19 -59.01
C GLY A 14 -50.90 -15.22 -59.14
N ASN A 15 -50.55 -14.88 -60.36
CA ASN A 15 -49.66 -13.81 -60.77
C ASN A 15 -50.07 -12.47 -60.18
N GLY A 16 -49.14 -11.73 -59.59
CA GLY A 16 -49.28 -10.32 -59.24
C GLY A 16 -47.96 -9.73 -58.81
N ASP A 17 -47.35 -9.12 -59.75
CA ASP A 17 -46.18 -8.26 -59.63
C ASP A 17 -46.44 -7.18 -58.56
N SER A 18 -45.61 -7.16 -57.51
CA SER A 18 -45.41 -6.01 -56.63
C SER A 18 -44.12 -6.23 -55.88
N GLY A 19 -43.20 -5.29 -56.02
CA GLY A 19 -41.84 -5.29 -55.53
C GLY A 19 -41.67 -5.58 -54.01
N PRO A 20 -40.42 -5.73 -53.54
CA PRO A 20 -40.14 -6.20 -52.21
C PRO A 20 -40.55 -5.15 -51.16
N SER A 21 -41.62 -5.39 -50.47
CA SER A 21 -41.96 -4.66 -49.24
C SER A 21 -40.97 -5.09 -48.19
N GLU A 22 -39.98 -4.25 -47.93
CA GLU A 22 -39.19 -4.29 -46.74
C GLU A 22 -40.08 -4.10 -45.49
N PHE A 23 -40.64 -5.18 -44.99
CA PHE A 23 -41.07 -5.23 -43.60
C PHE A 23 -39.87 -5.55 -42.72
N GLY A 24 -38.88 -4.63 -42.74
CA GLY A 24 -37.91 -4.55 -41.69
C GLY A 24 -38.59 -4.10 -40.41
N VAL A 25 -38.93 -5.04 -39.52
CA VAL A 25 -39.34 -4.71 -38.18
C VAL A 25 -38.22 -3.88 -37.56
N LYS A 26 -38.39 -2.55 -37.55
CA LYS A 26 -37.47 -1.67 -36.82
C LYS A 26 -37.61 -2.00 -35.34
N ILE A 27 -36.62 -2.75 -34.83
CA ILE A 27 -36.49 -2.97 -33.39
C ILE A 27 -36.30 -1.58 -32.76
N PRO A 28 -37.16 -1.19 -31.78
CA PRO A 28 -37.06 0.12 -31.15
C PRO A 28 -35.65 0.31 -30.56
N GLU A 29 -35.05 1.45 -30.79
CA GLU A 29 -33.70 1.81 -30.26
C GLU A 29 -33.55 1.52 -28.77
N ARG A 30 -34.65 1.66 -28.01
CA ARG A 30 -34.70 1.30 -26.59
C ARG A 30 -34.44 -0.17 -26.32
N MET A 31 -34.85 -1.07 -27.21
CA MET A 31 -34.61 -2.51 -27.05
C MET A 31 -33.19 -2.87 -27.40
N LEU A 32 -32.63 -2.28 -28.44
CA LEU A 32 -31.19 -2.45 -28.80
C LEU A 32 -30.29 -1.95 -27.70
N LYS A 33 -30.56 -0.80 -27.10
CA LYS A 33 -29.81 -0.25 -26.00
C LYS A 33 -29.89 -1.16 -24.75
N ARG A 34 -31.09 -1.68 -24.43
CA ARG A 34 -31.23 -2.64 -23.31
C ARG A 34 -30.47 -3.95 -23.53
N GLU A 35 -30.42 -4.41 -24.75
CA GLU A 35 -29.68 -5.64 -25.11
C GLU A 35 -28.18 -5.40 -25.03
N GLN A 36 -27.72 -4.24 -25.47
CA GLN A 36 -26.31 -3.84 -25.37
C GLN A 36 -25.87 -3.66 -23.93
N ASP A 37 -26.66 -2.95 -23.11
CA ASP A 37 -26.41 -2.79 -21.68
C ASP A 37 -26.36 -4.17 -20.95
N ARG A 38 -27.21 -5.12 -21.37
CA ARG A 38 -27.24 -6.48 -20.82
C ARG A 38 -26.00 -7.29 -21.21
N LEU A 39 -25.54 -7.16 -22.45
CA LEU A 39 -24.34 -7.84 -22.93
C LEU A 39 -23.09 -7.30 -22.25
N GLU A 40 -23.00 -5.97 -22.11
CA GLU A 40 -21.88 -5.33 -21.39
C GLU A 40 -21.86 -5.75 -19.90
N ASP A 41 -23.02 -5.88 -19.27
CA ASP A 41 -23.13 -6.36 -17.88
C ASP A 41 -22.70 -7.83 -17.72
N VAL A 42 -23.06 -8.68 -18.70
CA VAL A 42 -22.65 -10.10 -18.71
C VAL A 42 -21.12 -10.23 -18.91
N GLU A 43 -20.58 -9.42 -19.80
CA GLU A 43 -19.14 -9.43 -20.10
C GLU A 43 -18.33 -8.92 -18.90
N ARG A 44 -18.78 -7.84 -18.27
CA ARG A 44 -18.20 -7.33 -17.02
C ARG A 44 -18.24 -8.35 -15.89
N LYS A 45 -19.36 -9.09 -15.73
CA LYS A 45 -19.50 -10.17 -14.75
C LYS A 45 -18.55 -11.35 -15.04
N LYS A 46 -18.33 -11.67 -16.31
CA LYS A 46 -17.35 -12.70 -16.70
C LYS A 46 -15.91 -12.28 -16.39
N GLU A 47 -15.55 -11.03 -16.65
CA GLU A 47 -14.22 -10.50 -16.33
C GLU A 47 -13.97 -10.47 -14.82
N VAL A 48 -14.96 -10.02 -14.03
CA VAL A 48 -14.87 -10.03 -12.56
C VAL A 48 -14.68 -11.45 -12.03
N LYS A 49 -15.45 -12.41 -12.54
CA LYS A 49 -15.33 -13.82 -12.13
C LYS A 49 -13.98 -14.41 -12.53
N LYS A 50 -13.47 -14.06 -13.70
CA LYS A 50 -12.13 -14.47 -14.17
C LYS A 50 -11.02 -13.86 -13.32
N SER A 51 -11.13 -12.59 -12.95
CA SER A 51 -10.14 -11.93 -12.09
C SER A 51 -10.15 -12.48 -10.66
N GLN A 52 -11.33 -12.85 -10.12
CA GLN A 52 -11.46 -13.51 -8.82
C GLN A 52 -10.80 -14.89 -8.84
N SER A 53 -11.05 -15.70 -9.86
CA SER A 53 -10.40 -17.02 -10.02
C SER A 53 -8.88 -16.93 -10.08
N VAL A 54 -8.34 -15.97 -10.83
CA VAL A 54 -6.89 -15.72 -10.91
C VAL A 54 -6.34 -15.26 -9.56
N THR A 55 -7.08 -14.47 -8.81
CA THR A 55 -6.68 -14.01 -7.48
C THR A 55 -6.65 -15.17 -6.48
N GLU A 56 -7.64 -16.05 -6.52
CA GLU A 56 -7.69 -17.26 -5.68
C GLU A 56 -6.54 -18.22 -5.99
N GLU A 57 -6.23 -18.43 -7.26
CA GLU A 57 -5.07 -19.25 -7.67
C GLU A 57 -3.75 -18.65 -7.18
N LYS A 58 -3.57 -17.34 -7.30
CA LYS A 58 -2.37 -16.64 -6.81
C LYS A 58 -2.26 -16.70 -5.28
N SER A 59 -3.38 -16.57 -4.58
CA SER A 59 -3.44 -16.69 -3.12
C SER A 59 -3.10 -18.10 -2.68
N GLY A 60 -3.64 -19.12 -3.32
CA GLY A 60 -3.31 -20.53 -3.07
C GLY A 60 -1.84 -20.84 -3.31
N PHE A 61 -1.28 -20.34 -4.41
CA PHE A 61 0.15 -20.48 -4.71
C PHE A 61 1.03 -19.80 -3.67
N PHE A 62 0.65 -18.58 -3.25
CA PHE A 62 1.36 -17.85 -2.19
C PHE A 62 1.38 -18.65 -0.89
N THR A 63 0.21 -19.09 -0.43
CA THR A 63 0.09 -19.83 0.84
C THR A 63 0.92 -21.12 0.84
N ALA A 64 0.91 -21.87 -0.24
CA ALA A 64 1.70 -23.09 -0.39
C ALA A 64 3.21 -22.78 -0.41
N THR A 65 3.64 -21.79 -1.18
CA THR A 65 5.04 -21.41 -1.32
C THR A 65 5.59 -20.80 -0.04
N PHE A 66 4.84 -19.88 0.57
CA PHE A 66 5.22 -19.26 1.83
C PHE A 66 5.34 -20.28 2.96
N GLY A 67 4.39 -21.20 3.07
CA GLY A 67 4.41 -22.27 4.06
C GLY A 67 5.60 -23.23 3.87
N SER A 68 5.93 -23.58 2.64
CA SER A 68 7.08 -24.43 2.31
C SER A 68 8.41 -23.76 2.65
N GLU A 69 8.59 -22.50 2.24
CA GLU A 69 9.80 -21.73 2.53
C GLU A 69 9.96 -21.45 4.04
N ARG A 70 8.87 -21.13 4.72
CA ARG A 70 8.85 -20.98 6.17
C ARG A 70 9.30 -22.26 6.88
N ALA A 71 8.76 -23.42 6.50
CA ALA A 71 9.13 -24.69 7.08
C ALA A 71 10.62 -25.03 6.85
N ALA A 72 11.15 -24.72 5.66
CA ALA A 72 12.56 -24.90 5.34
C ALA A 72 13.47 -24.00 6.24
N ILE A 73 13.07 -22.78 6.48
CA ILE A 73 13.80 -21.84 7.36
C ILE A 73 13.75 -22.33 8.81
N GLU A 74 12.58 -22.75 9.30
CA GLU A 74 12.42 -23.30 10.65
C GLU A 74 13.29 -24.54 10.86
N LYS A 75 13.39 -25.41 9.86
CA LYS A 75 14.24 -26.60 9.88
C LYS A 75 15.74 -26.26 9.96
N LEU A 76 16.19 -25.26 9.21
CA LEU A 76 17.55 -24.77 9.27
C LEU A 76 17.89 -24.14 10.65
N LEU A 77 16.96 -23.37 11.22
CA LEU A 77 17.10 -22.80 12.57
C LEU A 77 17.17 -23.89 13.64
N ALA A 78 16.35 -24.93 13.55
CA ALA A 78 16.38 -26.06 14.47
C ALA A 78 17.71 -26.82 14.38
N GLY A 79 18.29 -26.96 13.20
CA GLY A 79 19.60 -27.57 12.98
C GLY A 79 20.78 -26.80 13.60
N CYS A 80 20.62 -25.49 13.81
CA CYS A 80 21.65 -24.67 14.48
C CYS A 80 21.75 -24.92 15.99
N SER A 81 20.73 -25.46 16.62
CA SER A 81 20.67 -25.66 18.07
C SER A 81 21.57 -26.78 18.60
N GLY A 82 22.06 -27.65 17.73
CA GLY A 82 22.93 -28.79 18.08
C GLY A 82 24.32 -28.75 17.47
N ALA A 83 24.68 -27.67 16.79
CA ALA A 83 25.94 -27.57 16.08
C ALA A 83 27.12 -27.37 17.03
N THR A 84 28.00 -28.35 17.12
CA THR A 84 29.28 -28.28 17.80
C THR A 84 30.31 -27.40 17.05
N ASP A 85 30.06 -27.16 15.76
CA ASP A 85 30.91 -26.32 14.91
C ASP A 85 30.33 -24.92 14.76
N ARG A 86 31.01 -23.95 15.35
CA ARG A 86 30.63 -22.53 15.35
C ARG A 86 30.69 -21.90 13.96
N VAL A 87 31.61 -22.34 13.11
CA VAL A 87 31.77 -21.83 11.74
C VAL A 87 30.57 -22.30 10.88
N LEU A 88 30.18 -23.56 11.01
CA LEU A 88 29.02 -24.09 10.31
C LEU A 88 27.73 -23.42 10.79
N ALA A 89 27.56 -23.20 12.07
CA ALA A 89 26.42 -22.52 12.63
C ALA A 89 26.31 -21.06 12.13
N THR A 90 27.42 -20.35 12.05
CA THR A 90 27.45 -18.96 11.49
C THR A 90 27.04 -18.96 10.01
N LYS A 91 27.56 -19.90 9.23
CA LYS A 91 27.21 -20.02 7.80
C LYS A 91 25.72 -20.33 7.60
N THR A 92 25.17 -21.22 8.43
CA THR A 92 23.75 -21.54 8.41
C THR A 92 22.89 -20.33 8.80
N LEU A 93 23.31 -19.53 9.77
CA LEU A 93 22.63 -18.28 10.14
C LEU A 93 22.63 -17.24 9.02
N GLU A 94 23.72 -17.12 8.28
CA GLU A 94 23.76 -16.25 7.10
C GLU A 94 22.79 -16.74 6.01
N GLU A 95 22.73 -18.03 5.76
CA GLU A 95 21.78 -18.62 4.83
C GLU A 95 20.34 -18.38 5.27
N VAL A 96 20.01 -18.58 6.54
CA VAL A 96 18.70 -18.31 7.11
C VAL A 96 18.33 -16.82 6.99
N THR A 97 19.29 -15.94 7.24
CA THR A 97 19.07 -14.49 7.10
C THR A 97 18.72 -14.13 5.66
N THR A 98 19.43 -14.67 4.69
CA THR A 98 19.16 -14.45 3.27
C THR A 98 17.79 -14.98 2.86
N LYS A 99 17.44 -16.20 3.27
CA LYS A 99 16.15 -16.82 2.99
C LYS A 99 14.99 -16.05 3.64
N THR A 100 15.17 -15.55 4.85
CA THR A 100 14.17 -14.72 5.54
C THR A 100 13.94 -13.40 4.82
N GLN A 101 14.98 -12.77 4.32
CA GLN A 101 14.87 -11.55 3.50
C GLN A 101 14.17 -11.81 2.17
N GLN A 102 14.46 -12.93 1.53
CA GLN A 102 13.77 -13.34 0.30
C GLN A 102 12.28 -13.62 0.56
N LEU A 103 11.96 -14.24 1.69
CA LEU A 103 10.58 -14.50 2.10
C LEU A 103 9.84 -13.19 2.40
N GLN A 104 10.49 -12.22 3.03
CA GLN A 104 9.95 -10.87 3.24
C GLN A 104 9.63 -10.18 1.91
N LYS A 105 10.56 -10.26 0.96
CA LYS A 105 10.35 -9.71 -0.38
C LYS A 105 9.19 -10.39 -1.10
N PHE A 106 9.12 -11.70 -1.03
CA PHE A 106 8.01 -12.47 -1.61
C PHE A 106 6.66 -12.07 -1.02
N LEU A 107 6.58 -11.86 0.29
CA LEU A 107 5.39 -11.34 0.95
C LEU A 107 5.04 -9.93 0.47
N ASN A 108 6.01 -9.04 0.40
CA ASN A 108 5.79 -7.66 -0.06
C ASN A 108 5.28 -7.62 -1.51
N ASP A 109 5.87 -8.41 -2.39
CA ASP A 109 5.45 -8.52 -3.79
C ASP A 109 4.04 -9.14 -3.94
N SER A 110 3.64 -9.96 -2.97
CA SER A 110 2.35 -10.65 -2.97
C SER A 110 1.22 -9.89 -2.27
N MET A 111 1.52 -8.82 -1.55
CA MET A 111 0.54 -8.01 -0.79
C MET A 111 -0.61 -7.49 -1.65
N VAL A 112 -0.36 -7.30 -2.94
CA VAL A 112 -1.32 -6.72 -3.89
C VAL A 112 -2.55 -7.62 -4.09
N PHE A 113 -2.39 -8.93 -4.04
CA PHE A 113 -3.47 -9.89 -4.32
C PHE A 113 -3.89 -10.74 -3.12
N LEU A 114 -3.20 -10.62 -1.98
CA LEU A 114 -3.52 -11.41 -0.79
C LEU A 114 -4.73 -10.85 -0.05
N PRO A 115 -5.65 -11.72 0.38
CA PRO A 115 -6.66 -11.38 1.37
C PRO A 115 -6.02 -10.89 2.67
N GLN A 116 -6.68 -9.97 3.35
CA GLN A 116 -6.11 -9.35 4.55
C GLN A 116 -5.79 -10.35 5.65
N TYR A 117 -6.61 -11.38 5.79
CA TYR A 117 -6.39 -12.45 6.75
C TYR A 117 -5.09 -13.20 6.48
N GLU A 118 -4.86 -13.61 5.23
CA GLU A 118 -3.63 -14.31 4.83
C GLU A 118 -2.39 -13.42 4.95
N LEU A 119 -2.52 -12.15 4.57
CA LEU A 119 -1.47 -11.18 4.73
C LEU A 119 -1.06 -11.01 6.20
N ARG A 120 -2.04 -10.89 7.08
CA ARG A 120 -1.79 -10.77 8.54
C ARG A 120 -1.14 -12.01 9.10
N GLN A 121 -1.62 -13.20 8.73
CA GLN A 121 -1.00 -14.46 9.14
C GLN A 121 0.45 -14.58 8.67
N ALA A 122 0.72 -14.22 7.41
CA ALA A 122 2.08 -14.25 6.86
C ALA A 122 3.01 -13.25 7.57
N GLN A 123 2.52 -12.04 7.85
CA GLN A 123 3.28 -11.04 8.61
C GLN A 123 3.63 -11.52 10.03
N VAL A 124 2.69 -12.11 10.74
CA VAL A 124 2.92 -12.68 12.08
C VAL A 124 3.93 -13.83 12.01
N ALA A 125 3.79 -14.72 11.04
CA ALA A 125 4.71 -15.84 10.85
C ALA A 125 6.13 -15.37 10.54
N LEU A 126 6.27 -14.36 9.68
CA LEU A 126 7.58 -13.79 9.34
C LEU A 126 8.22 -13.06 10.51
N GLN A 127 7.45 -12.31 11.28
CA GLN A 127 7.91 -11.65 12.49
C GLN A 127 8.42 -12.67 13.53
N LYS A 128 7.72 -13.80 13.66
CA LYS A 128 8.14 -14.90 14.53
C LYS A 128 9.46 -15.53 14.06
N LEU A 129 9.63 -15.72 12.75
CA LEU A 129 10.91 -16.19 12.18
C LEU A 129 12.05 -15.23 12.44
N GLN A 130 11.83 -13.93 12.26
CA GLN A 130 12.83 -12.88 12.53
C GLN A 130 13.23 -12.84 13.99
N SER A 131 12.29 -13.01 14.92
CA SER A 131 12.55 -13.10 16.37
C SER A 131 13.37 -14.34 16.71
N SER A 132 13.03 -15.50 16.15
CA SER A 132 13.77 -16.74 16.35
C SER A 132 15.19 -16.67 15.78
N LEU A 133 15.35 -16.01 14.64
CA LEU A 133 16.67 -15.76 14.04
C LEU A 133 17.53 -14.86 14.93
N ALA A 134 16.97 -13.80 15.49
CA ALA A 134 17.67 -12.88 16.40
C ALA A 134 18.13 -13.59 17.67
N GLU A 135 17.27 -14.41 18.27
CA GLU A 135 17.60 -15.23 19.44
C GLU A 135 18.75 -16.20 19.16
N LYS A 136 18.69 -16.91 18.02
CA LYS A 136 19.76 -17.84 17.61
C LYS A 136 21.08 -17.13 17.31
N ARG A 137 21.00 -15.95 16.71
CA ARG A 137 22.20 -15.13 16.47
C ARG A 137 22.86 -14.69 17.77
N ASP A 138 22.09 -14.25 18.76
CA ASP A 138 22.59 -13.85 20.07
C ASP A 138 23.18 -15.05 20.86
N GLU A 139 22.63 -16.25 20.66
CA GLU A 139 23.11 -17.49 21.29
C GLU A 139 24.45 -17.96 20.69
N ILE A 140 24.59 -17.90 19.35
CA ILE A 140 25.76 -18.41 18.63
C ILE A 140 26.87 -17.38 18.53
N LEU A 141 26.52 -16.10 18.38
CA LEU A 141 27.43 -14.96 18.31
C LEU A 141 27.26 -14.07 19.55
N PRO A 142 27.78 -14.46 20.73
CA PRO A 142 27.64 -13.62 21.90
C PRO A 142 28.31 -12.27 21.64
N LYS A 143 27.57 -11.19 21.87
CA LYS A 143 28.10 -9.83 21.80
C LYS A 143 29.36 -9.75 22.60
N LYS A 144 30.50 -9.39 21.99
CA LYS A 144 31.69 -9.04 22.71
C LYS A 144 31.33 -7.94 23.70
N LYS A 145 31.23 -8.27 24.97
CA LYS A 145 31.15 -7.27 26.01
C LYS A 145 32.44 -6.50 25.91
N PHE A 146 32.40 -5.24 25.51
CA PHE A 146 33.49 -4.32 25.67
C PHE A 146 33.70 -4.15 27.17
N ALA A 147 34.60 -4.94 27.74
CA ALA A 147 35.09 -4.69 29.08
C ALA A 147 36.05 -3.47 28.95
N PHE A 148 35.59 -2.33 29.40
CA PHE A 148 36.49 -1.22 29.70
C PHE A 148 37.45 -1.71 30.79
N ARG A 149 38.67 -2.06 30.42
CA ARG A 149 39.73 -2.20 31.36
C ARG A 149 40.05 -0.79 31.89
N SER A 150 39.50 -0.48 33.07
CA SER A 150 39.99 0.64 33.84
C SER A 150 41.45 0.37 34.18
N ARG A 151 42.33 1.10 33.56
CA ARG A 151 43.75 1.16 33.94
C ARG A 151 43.77 1.79 35.32
N ALA A 152 44.05 0.98 36.32
CA ALA A 152 44.42 1.47 37.64
C ALA A 152 45.74 2.27 37.50
N ALA A 153 45.66 3.55 37.67
CA ALA A 153 46.84 4.39 37.80
C ALA A 153 47.31 4.31 39.24
N ASN A 154 48.55 3.86 39.40
CA ASN A 154 49.30 4.03 40.63
C ASN A 154 49.57 5.50 40.86
N THR A 155 49.11 5.98 42.03
CA THR A 155 49.52 7.27 42.60
C THR A 155 50.78 7.16 43.42
N PRO A 156 51.56 8.25 43.52
CA PRO A 156 51.97 8.65 44.84
C PRO A 156 51.48 10.05 45.23
N LYS A 157 51.20 10.14 46.51
CA LYS A 157 50.69 11.29 47.25
C LYS A 157 51.66 12.49 47.20
N VAL A 158 51.12 13.70 47.15
CA VAL A 158 51.55 14.83 47.99
C VAL A 158 50.39 15.81 48.13
N ASP A 159 50.11 16.21 49.34
CA ASP A 159 49.04 17.10 49.80
C ASP A 159 49.38 18.61 49.71
N PRO A 160 48.42 19.53 50.05
CA PRO A 160 48.10 20.72 49.29
C PRO A 160 48.59 22.03 49.91
N PRO A 161 48.29 23.22 49.37
CA PRO A 161 47.26 24.03 50.00
C PRO A 161 46.41 25.00 49.11
N VAL A 162 45.17 25.11 49.54
CA VAL A 162 44.27 26.27 49.73
C VAL A 162 44.38 27.52 48.83
N ALA A 163 43.27 27.87 48.18
CA ALA A 163 42.52 29.09 48.30
C ALA A 163 41.64 29.39 47.05
N ASP A 164 40.39 29.64 47.32
CA ASP A 164 39.28 30.20 46.51
C ASP A 164 39.52 31.71 46.20
N PRO A 165 38.66 32.45 45.50
CA PRO A 165 37.57 32.17 44.55
C PRO A 165 37.47 33.12 43.32
N ALA A 166 36.41 32.98 42.55
CA ALA A 166 35.71 33.98 41.71
C ALA A 166 35.70 33.79 40.18
N THR A 167 34.51 33.37 39.70
CA THR A 167 33.69 33.66 38.52
C THR A 167 34.12 34.82 37.58
N PRO A 168 33.41 35.02 36.45
CA PRO A 168 33.04 34.17 35.30
C PRO A 168 33.53 34.81 33.98
N VAL A 169 33.38 34.17 32.84
CA VAL A 169 32.98 34.77 31.54
C VAL A 169 33.01 33.70 30.41
N THR A 170 31.90 33.55 29.70
CA THR A 170 31.74 33.04 28.34
C THR A 170 32.24 34.07 27.32
N PRO A 171 32.24 33.84 25.99
CA PRO A 171 32.20 32.66 25.14
C PRO A 171 33.24 32.69 23.97
N LYS A 172 33.28 31.72 23.16
CA LYS A 172 33.50 31.66 21.71
C LYS A 172 34.43 30.57 21.22
N ASP A 173 33.82 29.68 20.43
CA ASP A 173 34.08 29.38 19.02
C ASP A 173 35.22 28.42 18.65
N SER A 174 34.84 27.48 17.79
CA SER A 174 35.62 26.69 16.84
C SER A 174 36.46 25.52 17.39
N GLY A 175 35.95 24.35 17.13
CA GLY A 175 36.70 23.11 17.24
C GLY A 175 36.02 21.93 16.56
N ARG A 176 36.20 21.85 15.27
CA ARG A 176 35.89 20.72 14.43
C ARG A 176 36.43 19.44 15.03
N THR A 177 35.59 18.53 15.45
CA THR A 177 35.96 17.13 15.65
C THR A 177 35.03 16.23 14.84
N LYS A 178 35.66 15.51 13.94
CA LYS A 178 35.10 14.40 13.20
C LYS A 178 34.51 13.41 14.19
N VAL A 179 33.26 13.12 14.07
CA VAL A 179 32.61 12.02 14.76
C VAL A 179 32.54 10.86 13.79
N ASP A 180 33.15 9.76 14.22
CA ASP A 180 33.06 8.45 13.59
C ASP A 180 31.61 8.06 13.26
N GLY A 181 31.47 7.45 12.08
CA GLY A 181 30.22 6.97 11.56
C GLY A 181 29.57 5.92 12.46
N ALA A 182 28.68 6.37 13.31
CA ALA A 182 27.57 5.52 13.71
C ALA A 182 26.63 5.48 12.51
N ILE A 183 26.50 4.30 11.90
CA ILE A 183 25.43 4.04 10.93
C ILE A 183 24.13 4.11 11.72
N SER A 184 23.54 5.30 11.72
CA SER A 184 22.14 5.47 12.14
C SER A 184 21.29 4.62 11.22
N PRO A 185 20.26 3.90 11.73
CA PRO A 185 19.30 3.25 10.86
C PRO A 185 18.80 4.30 9.85
N PRO A 186 18.52 3.90 8.59
CA PRO A 186 18.05 4.85 7.59
C PRO A 186 16.86 5.61 8.17
N GLU A 187 16.99 6.92 8.24
CA GLU A 187 15.97 7.80 8.79
C GLU A 187 14.71 7.61 7.96
N GLN A 188 13.65 7.10 8.59
CA GLN A 188 12.35 6.89 7.93
C GLN A 188 11.83 8.22 7.41
N CYS A 189 11.62 8.35 6.11
CA CYS A 189 11.04 9.54 5.52
C CYS A 189 9.58 9.67 5.97
N GLY A 190 9.20 10.81 6.49
CA GLY A 190 7.82 11.09 6.90
C GLY A 190 7.69 11.94 8.13
N PHE A 191 6.52 11.85 8.75
CA PHE A 191 6.17 12.60 9.95
C PHE A 191 5.43 11.71 10.93
N SER A 192 5.73 11.87 12.22
CA SER A 192 5.16 11.05 13.29
C SER A 192 4.88 11.90 14.52
N HIS A 193 3.70 11.74 15.12
CA HIS A 193 3.34 12.39 16.40
C HIS A 193 3.37 13.91 16.35
N PHE A 194 2.71 14.50 15.35
CA PHE A 194 2.52 15.94 15.23
C PHE A 194 1.06 16.31 15.46
N GLU A 195 0.86 17.51 16.02
CA GLU A 195 -0.45 18.10 16.23
C GLU A 195 -0.46 19.56 15.79
N SER A 196 -1.47 19.94 15.03
CA SER A 196 -1.73 21.33 14.58
C SER A 196 -0.52 21.97 13.88
N GLN A 197 0.16 21.22 13.03
CA GLN A 197 1.36 21.62 12.31
C GLN A 197 1.14 21.65 10.80
N VAL A 198 1.88 22.51 10.13
CA VAL A 198 2.06 22.47 8.67
C VAL A 198 3.39 21.78 8.38
N LEU A 199 3.34 20.63 7.69
CA LEU A 199 4.47 19.75 7.49
C LEU A 199 4.71 19.58 5.98
N THR A 200 5.91 19.88 5.54
CA THR A 200 6.27 19.82 4.11
C THR A 200 7.55 19.00 3.90
N LYS A 201 7.54 18.17 2.89
CA LYS A 201 8.72 17.49 2.34
C LYS A 201 8.90 17.88 0.88
N THR A 202 10.11 18.25 0.51
CA THR A 202 10.46 18.54 -0.89
C THR A 202 10.86 17.28 -1.64
N GLY A 203 10.93 17.37 -2.97
CA GLY A 203 11.35 16.23 -3.80
C GLY A 203 12.73 15.71 -3.46
N GLU A 204 13.64 16.58 -3.04
CA GLU A 204 15.00 16.20 -2.62
C GLU A 204 15.03 15.44 -1.28
N GLU A 205 14.07 15.69 -0.41
CA GLU A 205 13.91 14.98 0.85
C GLU A 205 13.21 13.63 0.66
N ILE A 206 12.28 13.54 -0.29
CA ILE A 206 11.50 12.32 -0.59
C ILE A 206 12.33 11.31 -1.37
N LYS A 207 13.05 11.71 -2.42
CA LYS A 207 13.96 10.86 -3.23
C LYS A 207 13.37 9.50 -3.63
N GLN A 208 12.11 9.46 -4.03
CA GLN A 208 11.40 8.23 -4.39
C GLN A 208 11.43 7.13 -3.29
N GLN A 209 11.48 7.54 -2.04
CA GLN A 209 11.48 6.65 -0.88
C GLN A 209 10.05 6.36 -0.42
N ASP A 210 9.93 5.37 0.46
CA ASP A 210 8.71 5.11 1.20
C ASP A 210 8.51 6.20 2.25
N VAL A 211 7.29 6.74 2.32
CA VAL A 211 6.92 7.79 3.27
C VAL A 211 5.94 7.20 4.30
N LEU A 212 6.23 7.43 5.58
CA LEU A 212 5.35 7.07 6.69
C LEU A 212 4.79 8.31 7.35
N LEU A 213 3.45 8.40 7.40
CA LEU A 213 2.69 9.44 8.10
C LEU A 213 1.85 8.77 9.17
N THR A 214 2.18 9.00 10.43
CA THR A 214 1.52 8.31 11.52
C THR A 214 1.28 9.21 12.73
N HIS A 215 0.16 9.00 13.42
CA HIS A 215 -0.22 9.76 14.63
C HIS A 215 -0.20 11.28 14.39
N LEU A 216 -0.96 11.71 13.39
CA LEU A 216 -1.12 13.12 13.05
C LEU A 216 -2.53 13.59 13.39
N THR A 217 -2.65 14.75 14.01
CA THR A 217 -3.92 15.38 14.36
C THR A 217 -3.92 16.83 13.95
N ASN A 218 -4.96 17.28 13.26
CA ASN A 218 -5.12 18.67 12.80
C ASN A 218 -3.89 19.22 12.01
N CYS A 219 -3.22 18.36 11.26
CA CYS A 219 -2.03 18.72 10.48
C CYS A 219 -2.36 18.97 9.01
N LYS A 220 -1.56 19.81 8.36
CA LYS A 220 -1.51 19.95 6.92
C LYS A 220 -0.19 19.41 6.41
N VAL A 221 -0.23 18.34 5.64
CA VAL A 221 0.95 17.67 5.07
C VAL A 221 1.00 17.92 3.57
N ARG A 222 2.17 18.34 3.10
CA ARG A 222 2.45 18.56 1.68
C ARG A 222 3.71 17.80 1.28
N LEU A 223 3.54 16.84 0.41
CA LEU A 223 4.65 16.04 -0.15
C LEU A 223 4.88 16.48 -1.59
N LEU A 224 5.85 17.34 -1.79
CA LEU A 224 6.18 17.97 -3.07
C LEU A 224 7.20 17.13 -3.86
N GLY A 225 6.86 15.91 -4.17
CA GLY A 225 7.73 14.98 -4.85
C GLY A 225 7.00 13.70 -5.23
N SER A 226 7.75 12.69 -5.67
CA SER A 226 7.23 11.39 -6.06
C SER A 226 7.70 10.29 -5.10
N PRO A 227 6.94 10.00 -4.05
CA PRO A 227 7.22 8.86 -3.18
C PRO A 227 7.08 7.52 -3.93
N SER A 228 7.77 6.49 -3.47
CA SER A 228 7.54 5.11 -3.92
C SER A 228 6.24 4.55 -3.36
N THR A 229 6.07 4.64 -2.05
CA THR A 229 4.84 4.30 -1.33
C THR A 229 4.53 5.34 -0.25
N ILE A 230 3.27 5.42 0.15
CA ILE A 230 2.88 6.19 1.34
C ILE A 230 2.07 5.29 2.27
N HIS A 231 2.45 5.28 3.54
CA HIS A 231 1.67 4.68 4.61
C HIS A 231 1.10 5.77 5.51
N ILE A 232 -0.22 5.84 5.61
CA ILE A 232 -0.97 6.81 6.43
C ILE A 232 -1.69 6.01 7.51
N LYS A 233 -1.31 6.21 8.78
CA LYS A 233 -1.86 5.46 9.91
C LYS A 233 -2.18 6.36 11.09
N HIS A 234 -3.33 6.15 11.71
CA HIS A 234 -3.76 6.88 12.91
C HIS A 234 -3.74 8.40 12.70
N VAL A 235 -4.54 8.86 11.76
CA VAL A 235 -4.61 10.26 11.35
C VAL A 235 -6.02 10.79 11.57
N GLN A 236 -6.13 11.99 12.16
CA GLN A 236 -7.40 12.66 12.46
C GLN A 236 -7.38 14.10 11.99
N ASN A 237 -8.44 14.53 11.31
CA ASN A 237 -8.67 15.90 10.89
C ASN A 237 -7.48 16.55 10.18
N CYS A 238 -6.81 15.80 9.32
CA CYS A 238 -5.65 16.25 8.58
C CYS A 238 -5.97 16.48 7.10
N GLU A 239 -5.15 17.31 6.47
CA GLU A 239 -5.06 17.45 5.02
C GLU A 239 -3.72 16.88 4.57
N ILE A 240 -3.75 15.84 3.75
CA ILE A 240 -2.52 15.18 3.25
C ILE A 240 -2.56 15.20 1.74
N PHE A 241 -1.69 16.01 1.14
CA PHE A 241 -1.56 16.12 -0.30
C PHE A 241 -0.17 15.69 -0.74
N SER A 242 -0.11 14.87 -1.75
CA SER A 242 1.14 14.35 -2.29
C SER A 242 1.20 14.46 -3.80
N GLY A 243 2.40 14.61 -4.31
CA GLY A 243 2.70 14.32 -5.71
C GLY A 243 2.56 12.83 -6.01
N PRO A 244 2.80 12.43 -7.27
CA PRO A 244 2.54 11.08 -7.75
C PRO A 244 3.33 10.01 -7.00
N VAL A 245 2.62 9.04 -6.47
CA VAL A 245 3.18 7.86 -5.79
C VAL A 245 3.33 6.75 -6.82
N SER A 246 4.55 6.32 -7.06
CA SER A 246 4.85 5.36 -8.14
C SER A 246 4.24 3.96 -7.92
N SER A 247 3.95 3.60 -6.69
CA SER A 247 3.33 2.34 -6.33
C SER A 247 2.04 2.55 -5.52
N SER A 248 2.00 2.18 -4.28
CA SER A 248 0.77 2.10 -3.50
C SER A 248 0.69 3.13 -2.38
N VAL A 249 -0.53 3.54 -2.07
CA VAL A 249 -0.87 4.27 -0.85
C VAL A 249 -1.71 3.37 0.04
N PHE A 250 -1.30 3.24 1.30
CA PHE A 250 -1.99 2.50 2.34
C PHE A 250 -2.52 3.47 3.39
N VAL A 251 -3.82 3.43 3.64
CA VAL A 251 -4.49 4.24 4.64
C VAL A 251 -5.11 3.32 5.68
N ASP A 252 -4.81 3.54 6.95
CA ASP A 252 -5.35 2.77 8.05
C ASP A 252 -5.66 3.68 9.24
N HIS A 253 -6.85 3.53 9.82
CA HIS A 253 -7.31 4.35 10.95
C HIS A 253 -7.21 5.86 10.67
N CYS A 254 -7.88 6.31 9.62
CA CYS A 254 -7.98 7.72 9.24
C CYS A 254 -9.40 8.22 9.45
N THR A 255 -9.57 9.39 10.02
CA THR A 255 -10.89 9.97 10.31
C THR A 255 -10.91 11.46 10.00
N GLY A 256 -12.02 11.93 9.43
CA GLY A 256 -12.30 13.36 9.26
C GLY A 256 -11.29 14.13 8.41
N SER A 257 -10.61 13.46 7.51
CA SER A 257 -9.45 13.98 6.78
C SER A 257 -9.75 14.20 5.29
N THR A 258 -8.90 14.98 4.65
CA THR A 258 -8.87 15.16 3.20
C THR A 258 -7.53 14.68 2.66
N LEU A 259 -7.57 13.70 1.78
CA LEU A 259 -6.41 13.11 1.14
C LEU A 259 -6.43 13.44 -0.35
N SER A 260 -5.27 13.79 -0.91
CA SER A 260 -5.17 14.08 -2.35
C SER A 260 -3.83 13.58 -2.89
N PHE A 261 -3.88 12.61 -3.79
CA PHE A 261 -2.67 12.04 -4.41
C PHE A 261 -2.97 11.23 -5.66
N PRO A 262 -2.05 11.18 -6.62
CA PRO A 262 -1.99 10.15 -7.63
C PRO A 262 -1.23 8.91 -7.13
N CYS A 263 -1.68 7.71 -7.51
CA CYS A 263 -0.98 6.46 -7.18
C CYS A 263 -1.33 5.36 -8.19
N GLN A 264 -0.61 4.26 -8.13
CA GLN A 264 -0.95 3.06 -8.89
C GLN A 264 -2.13 2.33 -8.24
N GLN A 265 -2.08 2.15 -6.92
CA GLN A 265 -3.09 1.45 -6.14
C GLN A 265 -3.33 2.12 -4.79
N LEU A 266 -4.59 2.21 -4.40
CA LEU A 266 -4.99 2.67 -3.07
C LEU A 266 -5.62 1.52 -2.29
N ARG A 267 -5.18 1.35 -1.04
CA ARG A 267 -5.81 0.47 -0.05
C ARG A 267 -6.17 1.26 1.19
N THR A 268 -7.43 1.25 1.55
CA THR A 268 -7.96 2.01 2.68
C THR A 268 -8.66 1.08 3.65
N HIS A 269 -8.23 1.11 4.90
CA HIS A 269 -8.77 0.28 5.98
C HIS A 269 -9.20 1.15 7.16
N HIS A 270 -10.24 0.72 7.89
CA HIS A 270 -10.68 1.33 9.15
C HIS A 270 -10.74 2.88 9.08
N THR A 271 -11.26 3.40 7.98
CA THR A 271 -11.28 4.83 7.70
C THR A 271 -12.70 5.33 7.63
N THR A 272 -12.97 6.47 8.26
CA THR A 272 -14.29 7.06 8.32
C THR A 272 -14.27 8.55 7.98
N ASP A 273 -15.37 9.05 7.39
CA ASP A 273 -15.61 10.48 7.14
C ASP A 273 -14.42 11.19 6.48
N THR A 274 -13.87 10.58 5.45
CA THR A 274 -12.67 11.05 4.75
C THR A 274 -12.96 11.28 3.27
N GLN A 275 -12.48 12.41 2.77
CA GLN A 275 -12.53 12.74 1.35
C GLN A 275 -11.20 12.37 0.67
N VAL A 276 -11.28 11.72 -0.48
CA VAL A 276 -10.10 11.29 -1.24
C VAL A 276 -10.20 11.83 -2.67
N TYR A 277 -9.32 12.79 -2.97
CA TYR A 277 -9.14 13.31 -4.32
C TYR A 277 -8.05 12.50 -5.03
N LEU A 278 -8.46 11.63 -5.92
CA LEU A 278 -7.67 10.49 -6.36
C LEU A 278 -7.40 10.50 -7.86
N HIS A 279 -6.16 10.22 -8.23
CA HIS A 279 -5.81 9.66 -9.52
C HIS A 279 -5.22 8.26 -9.28
N VAL A 280 -5.88 7.23 -9.78
CA VAL A 280 -5.43 5.85 -9.58
C VAL A 280 -5.46 5.09 -10.91
N THR A 281 -4.31 4.51 -11.27
CA THR A 281 -4.15 3.82 -12.56
C THR A 281 -4.61 2.37 -12.51
N SER A 282 -4.60 1.75 -11.33
CA SER A 282 -5.07 0.39 -11.13
C SER A 282 -6.39 0.36 -10.35
N ARG A 283 -6.34 0.29 -9.02
CA ARG A 283 -7.53 0.09 -8.18
C ARG A 283 -7.52 0.94 -6.93
N ALA A 284 -8.71 1.33 -6.50
CA ALA A 284 -9.01 1.80 -5.15
C ALA A 284 -9.80 0.72 -4.41
N ILE A 285 -9.29 0.28 -3.27
CA ILE A 285 -9.87 -0.76 -2.44
C ILE A 285 -10.16 -0.18 -1.05
N ILE A 286 -11.36 -0.40 -0.55
CA ILE A 286 -11.75 -0.07 0.82
C ILE A 286 -12.16 -1.32 1.58
N GLU A 287 -11.87 -1.36 2.87
CA GLU A 287 -12.26 -2.42 3.80
C GLU A 287 -12.46 -1.84 5.19
N ASP A 288 -13.55 -2.20 5.84
CA ASP A 288 -13.94 -1.67 7.15
C ASP A 288 -13.98 -0.12 7.18
N CYS A 289 -14.50 0.47 6.13
CA CYS A 289 -14.62 1.91 5.95
C CYS A 289 -16.08 2.35 5.95
N GLN A 290 -16.32 3.62 6.28
CA GLN A 290 -17.62 4.24 6.21
C GLN A 290 -17.50 5.74 5.92
N GLY A 291 -18.37 6.27 5.07
CA GLY A 291 -18.37 7.71 4.75
C GLY A 291 -17.10 8.18 4.01
N VAL A 292 -16.50 7.31 3.21
CA VAL A 292 -15.37 7.68 2.35
C VAL A 292 -15.89 8.17 1.01
N CYS A 293 -15.56 9.40 0.66
CA CYS A 293 -16.04 10.04 -0.56
C CYS A 293 -14.88 10.36 -1.51
N PHE A 294 -15.08 10.05 -2.79
CA PHE A 294 -14.05 10.16 -3.82
C PHE A 294 -14.36 11.27 -4.83
N ALA A 295 -13.32 11.93 -5.29
CA ALA A 295 -13.31 12.86 -6.41
C ALA A 295 -12.02 12.72 -7.22
N PRO A 296 -11.94 13.22 -8.46
CA PRO A 296 -10.69 13.19 -9.20
C PRO A 296 -9.64 14.13 -8.59
N PHE A 297 -8.39 13.71 -8.64
CA PHE A 297 -7.25 14.50 -8.22
C PHE A 297 -7.20 15.85 -8.94
N ALA A 298 -7.02 16.93 -8.19
CA ALA A 298 -7.03 18.30 -8.73
C ALA A 298 -5.96 19.21 -8.10
N TRP A 299 -5.26 18.77 -7.07
CA TRP A 299 -4.17 19.56 -6.46
C TRP A 299 -2.98 19.69 -7.40
N SER A 300 -2.35 20.86 -7.38
CA SER A 300 -1.16 21.13 -8.19
C SER A 300 -0.10 21.86 -7.38
N TYR A 301 1.15 21.65 -7.77
CA TYR A 301 2.31 22.34 -7.24
C TYR A 301 3.38 22.47 -8.34
N PRO A 302 4.34 23.41 -8.22
CA PRO A 302 5.45 23.51 -9.17
C PRO A 302 6.27 22.23 -9.19
N GLY A 303 6.38 21.61 -10.38
CA GLY A 303 7.09 20.33 -10.57
C GLY A 303 6.20 19.08 -10.66
N LEU A 304 4.88 19.22 -10.49
CA LEU A 304 3.94 18.10 -10.59
C LEU A 304 4.09 17.33 -11.93
N ASP A 305 4.20 18.01 -13.04
CA ASP A 305 4.32 17.37 -14.38
C ASP A 305 5.58 16.52 -14.50
N GLN A 306 6.69 16.99 -13.97
CA GLN A 306 7.95 16.25 -13.95
C GLN A 306 7.84 15.04 -12.99
N ASP A 307 7.21 15.20 -11.84
CA ASP A 307 7.01 14.14 -10.88
C ASP A 307 6.09 13.03 -11.43
N PHE A 308 5.10 13.38 -12.24
CA PHE A 308 4.30 12.39 -12.96
C PHE A 308 5.15 11.55 -13.93
N LYS A 309 6.07 12.15 -14.66
CA LYS A 309 6.99 11.43 -15.54
C LYS A 309 7.90 10.50 -14.74
N VAL A 310 8.44 10.96 -13.63
CA VAL A 310 9.30 10.17 -12.75
C VAL A 310 8.55 8.99 -12.14
N SER A 311 7.29 9.17 -11.77
CA SER A 311 6.46 8.11 -11.17
C SER A 311 6.11 6.97 -12.13
N GLY A 312 6.11 7.24 -13.43
CA GLY A 312 5.67 6.28 -14.45
C GLY A 312 4.16 6.07 -14.52
N LEU A 313 3.37 6.85 -13.78
CA LEU A 313 1.91 6.78 -13.83
C LEU A 313 1.36 7.35 -15.15
N ASP A 314 0.40 6.65 -15.73
CA ASP A 314 -0.33 7.11 -16.90
C ASP A 314 -1.34 8.20 -16.52
N ARG A 315 -1.14 9.42 -16.96
CA ARG A 315 -2.03 10.56 -16.69
C ARG A 315 -3.41 10.43 -17.32
N GLU A 316 -3.52 9.72 -18.42
CA GLU A 316 -4.78 9.52 -19.14
C GLU A 316 -5.65 8.42 -18.49
N ARG A 317 -5.06 7.60 -17.64
CA ARG A 317 -5.75 6.50 -16.97
C ARG A 317 -6.04 6.84 -15.52
N ASN A 318 -7.30 7.15 -15.23
CA ASN A 318 -7.74 7.43 -13.88
C ASN A 318 -9.03 6.68 -13.54
N ASN A 319 -8.91 5.66 -12.69
CA ASN A 319 -10.00 4.83 -12.20
C ASN A 319 -10.54 5.31 -10.83
N TRP A 320 -10.48 6.58 -10.54
CA TRP A 320 -10.81 7.18 -9.24
C TRP A 320 -12.21 6.86 -8.72
N ASN A 321 -13.16 6.65 -9.60
CA ASN A 321 -14.56 6.34 -9.27
C ASN A 321 -14.92 4.85 -9.34
N GLN A 322 -13.92 4.01 -9.53
CA GLN A 322 -14.05 2.55 -9.54
C GLN A 322 -13.47 1.99 -8.24
N VAL A 323 -14.28 2.01 -7.18
CA VAL A 323 -13.89 1.59 -5.85
C VAL A 323 -14.43 0.21 -5.55
N ASP A 324 -13.58 -0.69 -5.11
CA ASP A 324 -13.92 -2.01 -4.64
C ASP A 324 -14.06 -2.02 -3.12
N ASP A 325 -15.25 -2.28 -2.63
CA ASP A 325 -15.52 -2.45 -1.21
C ASP A 325 -15.51 -3.93 -0.84
N PHE A 326 -14.54 -4.36 -0.07
CA PHE A 326 -14.38 -5.76 0.32
C PHE A 326 -15.42 -6.24 1.35
N ASN A 327 -16.12 -5.35 2.00
CA ASN A 327 -17.25 -5.67 2.88
C ASN A 327 -18.60 -5.73 2.14
N TRP A 328 -18.63 -5.36 0.87
CA TRP A 328 -19.86 -5.28 0.10
C TRP A 328 -19.84 -6.20 -1.12
N LEU A 329 -20.42 -7.38 -0.95
CA LEU A 329 -20.45 -8.42 -1.98
C LEU A 329 -21.72 -8.41 -2.85
N ALA A 330 -22.63 -7.48 -2.62
CA ALA A 330 -23.89 -7.40 -3.37
C ALA A 330 -23.63 -6.90 -4.80
N ILE A 331 -23.80 -7.79 -5.75
CA ILE A 331 -23.61 -7.49 -7.17
C ILE A 331 -24.74 -6.58 -7.67
N GLY A 332 -24.37 -5.47 -8.30
CA GLY A 332 -25.30 -4.52 -8.92
C GLY A 332 -25.93 -3.51 -7.96
N THR A 333 -25.51 -3.49 -6.71
CA THR A 333 -25.93 -2.50 -5.71
C THR A 333 -24.72 -1.68 -5.28
N GLN A 334 -24.88 -0.36 -5.25
CA GLN A 334 -23.84 0.56 -4.75
C GLN A 334 -23.57 0.30 -3.27
N SER A 335 -22.29 0.19 -2.88
CA SER A 335 -21.90 0.13 -1.48
C SER A 335 -22.33 1.40 -0.74
N PRO A 336 -22.92 1.29 0.45
CA PRO A 336 -23.27 2.44 1.28
C PRO A 336 -22.04 3.05 1.99
N ASN A 337 -20.88 2.42 1.93
CA ASN A 337 -19.69 2.79 2.68
C ASN A 337 -18.83 3.87 1.99
N TRP A 338 -19.10 4.10 0.70
CA TRP A 338 -18.42 5.14 -0.06
C TRP A 338 -19.35 5.86 -1.02
N CYS A 339 -18.96 7.06 -1.43
CA CYS A 339 -19.71 7.86 -2.40
C CYS A 339 -18.77 8.66 -3.31
N VAL A 340 -19.33 9.22 -4.36
CA VAL A 340 -18.68 10.21 -5.21
C VAL A 340 -19.04 11.60 -4.71
N ILE A 341 -18.06 12.47 -4.56
CA ILE A 341 -18.29 13.88 -4.21
C ILE A 341 -18.96 14.55 -5.42
N PRO A 342 -20.17 15.14 -5.26
CA PRO A 342 -20.82 15.89 -6.33
C PRO A 342 -19.92 16.99 -6.89
N GLU A 343 -19.94 17.21 -8.20
CA GLU A 343 -19.03 18.14 -8.85
C GLU A 343 -19.09 19.55 -8.25
N ALA A 344 -20.29 20.02 -7.89
CA ALA A 344 -20.49 21.32 -7.25
C ALA A 344 -19.88 21.45 -5.83
N GLU A 345 -19.66 20.33 -5.17
CA GLU A 345 -19.10 20.27 -3.81
C GLU A 345 -17.59 19.97 -3.79
N ARG A 346 -16.98 19.71 -4.96
CA ARG A 346 -15.56 19.44 -5.05
C ARG A 346 -14.75 20.69 -4.74
N ARG A 347 -13.69 20.50 -3.99
CA ARG A 347 -12.76 21.56 -3.63
C ARG A 347 -12.07 22.11 -4.87
N THR A 348 -12.07 23.44 -5.02
CA THR A 348 -11.45 24.17 -6.14
C THR A 348 -10.22 24.96 -5.70
N GLU A 349 -10.16 25.35 -4.44
CA GLU A 349 -9.01 26.04 -3.84
C GLU A 349 -8.27 25.11 -2.90
N TRP A 350 -6.98 24.90 -3.17
CA TRP A 350 -6.20 23.86 -2.49
C TRP A 350 -5.21 24.42 -1.48
N ASP A 351 -4.54 25.51 -1.78
CA ASP A 351 -3.63 26.20 -0.88
C ASP A 351 -3.76 27.71 -1.09
N SER A 352 -4.00 28.42 -0.02
CA SER A 352 -4.00 29.87 0.03
C SER A 352 -2.66 30.40 0.50
#